data_220697e56cdf83f7130a22340b03fbe2
#
_entry.id   220697e56cdf83f7130a22340b03fbe2
#
_cell.length_a   1.000
_cell.length_b   1.000
_cell.length_c   1.000
_cell.angle_alpha   90.00
_cell.angle_beta   90.00
_cell.angle_gamma   90.00
#
_symmetry.space_group_name_H-M   'P 1'
#
loop_
_entity.id
_entity.type
_entity.pdbx_description
1 polymer ?
#
loop_
_entity_poly.entity_id
_entity_poly.type
_entity_poly.pdbx_seq_one_letter_code
_entity_poly.pdbx_strand_id
1 'polypeptide(L)'
;MRTVECELQREAEDLYRGHHGWLQGWLRRKLGDAMEAADIAQDVFIRALTRQQPVRAHEPRAYLSTIARGLVIDHWRRRALERAWLDTLAVLPEAEAPSPESRALVLEALIEIDRMLDSLKPQVRTAFLWAQLEGLSCPQIASRLGVSLATAERYVARALRHCYALRFES
;
A
#
# COMPACT_ATOMS: atom_id res chain seq x y z
N MET A 1 23.59 3.19 -27.74
CA MET A 1 22.38 2.59 -27.14
C MET A 1 22.62 1.17 -26.61
N ARG A 2 23.17 0.22 -27.37
CA ARG A 2 23.44 -1.16 -26.90
C ARG A 2 24.37 -1.29 -25.68
N THR A 3 25.32 -0.40 -25.50
CA THR A 3 26.30 -0.48 -24.40
C THR A 3 25.70 -0.14 -23.05
N VAL A 4 24.80 0.85 -22.99
CA VAL A 4 24.12 1.29 -21.76
C VAL A 4 23.11 0.24 -21.29
N GLU A 5 22.38 -0.39 -22.20
CA GLU A 5 21.47 -1.50 -21.87
C GLU A 5 22.22 -2.71 -21.29
N CYS A 6 23.40 -3.03 -21.84
CA CYS A 6 24.21 -4.14 -21.38
C CYS A 6 24.84 -3.86 -19.99
N GLU A 7 25.17 -2.61 -19.68
CA GLU A 7 25.67 -2.21 -18.34
C GLU A 7 24.56 -2.26 -17.29
N LEU A 8 23.37 -1.74 -17.59
CA LEU A 8 22.21 -1.81 -16.70
C LEU A 8 21.79 -3.26 -16.40
N GLN A 9 21.90 -4.12 -17.40
CA GLN A 9 21.54 -5.54 -17.24
C GLN A 9 22.54 -6.29 -16.35
N ARG A 10 23.83 -5.96 -16.46
CA ARG A 10 24.88 -6.52 -15.58
C ARG A 10 24.75 -6.01 -14.15
N GLU A 11 24.52 -4.71 -13.96
CA GLU A 11 24.27 -4.16 -12.62
C GLU A 11 23.06 -4.81 -11.94
N ALA A 12 22.01 -5.08 -12.71
CA ALA A 12 20.82 -5.78 -12.26
C ALA A 12 21.10 -7.21 -11.82
N GLU A 13 21.86 -7.97 -12.63
CA GLU A 13 22.27 -9.34 -12.31
C GLU A 13 23.16 -9.38 -11.06
N ASP A 14 24.09 -8.48 -10.93
CA ASP A 14 24.99 -8.41 -9.78
C ASP A 14 24.25 -8.05 -8.50
N LEU A 15 23.30 -7.10 -8.58
CA LEU A 15 22.43 -6.75 -7.46
C LEU A 15 21.58 -7.96 -7.01
N TYR A 16 20.98 -8.67 -7.95
CA TYR A 16 20.17 -9.85 -7.67
C TYR A 16 21.01 -10.97 -7.07
N ARG A 17 22.10 -11.38 -7.74
CA ARG A 17 22.96 -12.48 -7.29
C ARG A 17 23.61 -12.20 -5.93
N GLY A 18 24.03 -10.95 -5.71
CA GLY A 18 24.71 -10.55 -4.48
C GLY A 18 23.79 -10.41 -3.26
N HIS A 19 22.50 -10.16 -3.47
CA HIS A 19 21.62 -9.75 -2.38
C HIS A 19 20.32 -10.56 -2.24
N HIS A 20 19.96 -11.40 -3.23
CA HIS A 20 18.71 -12.16 -3.22
C HIS A 20 18.57 -13.05 -1.97
N GLY A 21 19.57 -13.89 -1.68
CA GLY A 21 19.51 -14.81 -0.54
C GLY A 21 19.44 -14.08 0.82
N TRP A 22 20.18 -12.98 0.95
CA TRP A 22 20.10 -12.12 2.14
C TRP A 22 18.71 -11.48 2.30
N LEU A 23 18.16 -10.90 1.22
CA LEU A 23 16.85 -10.25 1.25
C LEU A 23 15.74 -11.24 1.58
N GLN A 24 15.76 -12.40 0.94
CA GLN A 24 14.79 -13.46 1.20
C GLN A 24 14.85 -13.95 2.66
N GLY A 25 16.04 -14.17 3.21
CA GLY A 25 16.22 -14.51 4.63
C GLY A 25 15.75 -13.42 5.59
N TRP A 26 15.98 -12.15 5.24
CA TRP A 26 15.48 -11.01 6.02
C TRP A 26 13.94 -10.93 6.00
N LEU A 27 13.32 -11.07 4.83
CA LEU A 27 11.87 -11.09 4.66
C LEU A 27 11.22 -12.28 5.37
N ARG A 28 11.81 -13.47 5.27
CA ARG A 28 11.31 -14.67 5.97
C ARG A 28 11.25 -14.47 7.50
N ARG A 29 12.24 -13.80 8.09
CA ARG A 29 12.21 -13.47 9.52
C ARG A 29 11.12 -12.46 9.88
N LYS A 30 10.72 -11.61 8.93
CA LYS A 30 9.67 -10.59 9.14
C LYS A 30 8.26 -11.11 8.93
N LEU A 31 8.06 -11.98 7.94
CA LEU A 31 6.75 -12.46 7.51
C LEU A 31 6.39 -13.81 8.16
N GLY A 32 7.38 -14.63 8.49
CA GLY A 32 7.17 -15.96 9.04
C GLY A 32 6.85 -17.03 7.98
N ASP A 33 6.57 -16.62 6.74
CA ASP A 33 6.27 -17.50 5.61
C ASP A 33 7.34 -17.40 4.52
N ALA A 34 7.76 -18.54 3.98
CA ALA A 34 8.82 -18.62 2.99
C ALA A 34 8.35 -18.26 1.58
N MET A 35 7.09 -18.58 1.23
CA MET A 35 6.52 -18.26 -0.09
C MET A 35 6.24 -16.76 -0.18
N GLU A 36 5.58 -16.19 0.82
CA GLU A 36 5.34 -14.74 0.89
C GLU A 36 6.65 -13.95 0.86
N ALA A 37 7.69 -14.44 1.56
CA ALA A 37 9.00 -13.82 1.54
C ALA A 37 9.66 -13.86 0.14
N ALA A 38 9.48 -14.96 -0.60
CA ALA A 38 9.99 -15.07 -1.96
C ALA A 38 9.27 -14.13 -2.92
N ASP A 39 7.94 -14.04 -2.84
CA ASP A 39 7.12 -13.17 -3.67
C ASP A 39 7.48 -11.70 -3.43
N ILE A 40 7.55 -11.27 -2.17
CA ILE A 40 7.94 -9.90 -1.84
C ILE A 40 9.39 -9.61 -2.24
N ALA A 41 10.31 -10.57 -2.11
CA ALA A 41 11.67 -10.38 -2.58
C ALA A 41 11.73 -10.14 -4.09
N GLN A 42 10.94 -10.88 -4.88
CA GLN A 42 10.82 -10.67 -6.31
C GLN A 42 10.29 -9.27 -6.64
N ASP A 43 9.23 -8.83 -5.96
CA ASP A 43 8.66 -7.48 -6.13
C ASP A 43 9.66 -6.38 -5.78
N VAL A 44 10.49 -6.57 -4.74
CA VAL A 44 11.55 -5.63 -4.39
C VAL A 44 12.54 -5.46 -5.55
N PHE A 45 12.98 -6.56 -6.15
CA PHE A 45 13.90 -6.50 -7.29
C PHE A 45 13.25 -5.91 -8.52
N ILE A 46 12.01 -6.26 -8.84
CA ILE A 46 11.27 -5.64 -9.96
C ILE A 46 11.20 -4.13 -9.75
N ARG A 47 10.81 -3.66 -8.56
CA ARG A 47 10.75 -2.21 -8.26
C ARG A 47 12.13 -1.54 -8.27
N ALA A 48 13.17 -2.22 -7.82
CA ALA A 48 14.52 -1.70 -7.85
C ALA A 48 15.03 -1.50 -9.28
N LEU A 49 14.69 -2.42 -10.18
CA LEU A 49 15.14 -2.45 -11.57
C LEU A 49 14.30 -1.56 -12.50
N THR A 50 13.00 -1.37 -12.21
CA THR A 50 12.13 -0.50 -13.01
C THR A 50 12.32 0.99 -12.74
N ARG A 51 12.98 1.37 -11.64
CA ARG A 51 13.37 2.76 -11.40
C ARG A 51 14.50 3.14 -12.34
N GLN A 52 14.27 4.11 -13.22
CA GLN A 52 15.22 4.64 -14.21
C GLN A 52 16.46 5.37 -13.61
N GLN A 53 16.67 5.28 -12.31
CA GLN A 53 17.85 5.80 -11.66
C GLN A 53 18.87 4.68 -11.48
N PRO A 54 20.11 4.86 -11.96
CA PRO A 54 21.17 3.88 -11.74
C PRO A 54 21.27 3.60 -10.24
N VAL A 55 21.24 2.31 -9.87
CA VAL A 55 21.44 1.87 -8.48
C VAL A 55 22.92 2.08 -8.13
N ARG A 56 23.41 3.31 -8.17
CA ARG A 56 24.66 3.73 -7.55
C ARG A 56 24.49 3.79 -6.03
N ALA A 57 23.89 2.76 -5.47
CA ALA A 57 23.79 2.67 -4.04
C ALA A 57 25.16 2.25 -3.52
N HIS A 58 25.88 3.17 -2.88
CA HIS A 58 27.03 2.82 -2.05
C HIS A 58 26.67 1.76 -1.01
N GLU A 59 25.38 1.58 -0.73
CA GLU A 59 24.82 0.58 0.18
C GLU A 59 23.59 -0.13 -0.42
N PRO A 60 23.77 -1.15 -1.28
CA PRO A 60 22.66 -1.85 -1.92
C PRO A 60 21.66 -2.46 -0.94
N ARG A 61 22.14 -2.96 0.21
CA ARG A 61 21.25 -3.53 1.25
C ARG A 61 20.33 -2.50 1.88
N ALA A 62 20.81 -1.29 2.15
CA ALA A 62 19.98 -0.20 2.68
C ALA A 62 18.90 0.20 1.69
N TYR A 63 19.24 0.30 0.41
CA TYR A 63 18.31 0.61 -0.66
C TYR A 63 17.22 -0.47 -0.79
N LEU A 64 17.60 -1.75 -0.90
CA LEU A 64 16.65 -2.86 -0.99
C LEU A 64 15.78 -2.96 0.28
N SER A 65 16.36 -2.73 1.47
CA SER A 65 15.60 -2.70 2.73
C SER A 65 14.53 -1.61 2.75
N THR A 66 14.80 -0.45 2.17
CA THR A 66 13.84 0.65 2.12
C THR A 66 12.63 0.28 1.27
N ILE A 67 12.85 -0.33 0.10
CA ILE A 67 11.77 -0.84 -0.76
C ILE A 67 11.01 -1.97 -0.06
N ALA A 68 11.75 -2.93 0.52
CA ALA A 68 11.19 -4.10 1.18
C ALA A 68 10.30 -3.72 2.38
N ARG A 69 10.69 -2.72 3.18
CA ARG A 69 9.87 -2.24 4.32
C ARG A 69 8.52 -1.71 3.85
N GLY A 70 8.48 -0.93 2.76
CA GLY A 70 7.23 -0.46 2.18
C GLY A 70 6.32 -1.62 1.78
N LEU A 71 6.87 -2.61 1.06
CA LEU A 71 6.11 -3.80 0.63
C LEU A 71 5.62 -4.66 1.79
N VAL A 72 6.42 -4.81 2.85
CA VAL A 72 6.02 -5.54 4.06
C VAL A 72 4.87 -4.83 4.77
N ILE A 73 4.91 -3.50 4.88
CA ILE A 73 3.81 -2.71 5.45
C ILE A 73 2.54 -2.88 4.64
N ASP A 74 2.62 -2.77 3.30
CA ASP A 74 1.49 -2.98 2.39
C ASP A 74 0.91 -4.40 2.53
N HIS A 75 1.78 -5.41 2.64
CA HIS A 75 1.38 -6.80 2.84
C HIS A 75 0.59 -7.00 4.14
N TRP A 76 1.10 -6.47 5.28
CA TRP A 76 0.39 -6.55 6.55
C TRP A 76 -0.95 -5.83 6.54
N ARG A 77 -1.03 -4.68 5.86
CA ARG A 77 -2.28 -3.94 5.70
C ARG A 77 -3.30 -4.73 4.90
N ARG A 78 -2.89 -5.30 3.77
CA ARG A 78 -3.75 -6.15 2.94
C ARG A 78 -4.30 -7.32 3.75
N ARG A 79 -3.46 -8.01 4.51
CA ARG A 79 -3.88 -9.10 5.39
C ARG A 79 -4.83 -8.67 6.51
N ALA A 80 -4.62 -7.49 7.08
CA ALA A 80 -5.52 -6.95 8.09
C ALA A 80 -6.90 -6.65 7.52
N LEU A 81 -6.97 -6.05 6.32
CA LEU A 81 -8.22 -5.81 5.60
C LEU A 81 -8.94 -7.10 5.24
N GLU A 82 -8.23 -8.07 4.69
CA GLU A 82 -8.77 -9.38 4.34
C GLU A 82 -9.37 -10.08 5.57
N ARG A 83 -8.66 -10.06 6.69
CA ARG A 83 -9.15 -10.64 7.95
C ARG A 83 -10.40 -9.93 8.46
N ALA A 84 -10.39 -8.60 8.51
CA ALA A 84 -11.55 -7.81 8.93
C ALA A 84 -12.77 -8.05 8.02
N TRP A 85 -12.55 -8.20 6.72
CA TRP A 85 -13.58 -8.54 5.76
C TRP A 85 -14.16 -9.95 6.01
N LEU A 86 -13.32 -10.95 6.21
CA LEU A 86 -13.76 -12.32 6.54
C LEU A 86 -14.53 -12.38 7.86
N ASP A 87 -14.08 -11.65 8.89
CA ASP A 87 -14.77 -11.54 10.16
C ASP A 87 -16.17 -10.90 9.98
N THR A 88 -16.29 -9.91 9.12
CA THR A 88 -17.58 -9.30 8.77
C THR A 88 -18.51 -10.28 8.06
N LEU A 89 -17.97 -11.08 7.13
CA LEU A 89 -18.74 -12.10 6.41
C LEU A 89 -19.22 -13.24 7.33
N ALA A 90 -18.44 -13.58 8.36
CA ALA A 90 -18.74 -14.68 9.27
C ALA A 90 -20.01 -14.43 10.13
N VAL A 91 -20.41 -13.18 10.30
CA VAL A 91 -21.63 -12.81 11.07
C VAL A 91 -22.86 -12.64 10.18
N LEU A 92 -22.71 -12.72 8.85
CA LEU A 92 -23.85 -12.65 7.93
C LEU A 92 -24.58 -13.99 7.87
N PRO A 93 -25.93 -13.99 7.78
CA PRO A 93 -26.71 -15.20 7.48
C PRO A 93 -26.25 -15.81 6.14
N GLU A 94 -26.24 -17.14 6.05
CA GLU A 94 -25.78 -17.85 4.86
C GLU A 94 -26.52 -17.43 3.58
N ALA A 95 -27.81 -17.08 3.71
CA ALA A 95 -28.64 -16.59 2.60
C ALA A 95 -28.24 -15.20 2.09
N GLU A 96 -27.50 -14.41 2.87
CA GLU A 96 -27.03 -13.06 2.53
C GLU A 96 -25.53 -13.04 2.19
N ALA A 97 -24.87 -14.18 2.28
CA ALA A 97 -23.44 -14.27 2.00
C ALA A 97 -23.15 -14.03 0.50
N PRO A 98 -22.32 -13.06 0.16
CA PRO A 98 -21.98 -12.80 -1.25
C PRO A 98 -21.23 -13.97 -1.87
N SER A 99 -21.35 -14.12 -3.20
CA SER A 99 -20.62 -15.16 -3.94
C SER A 99 -19.08 -15.01 -3.78
N PRO A 100 -18.31 -16.07 -3.99
CA PRO A 100 -16.84 -15.99 -3.93
C PRO A 100 -16.26 -14.90 -4.84
N GLU A 101 -16.82 -14.74 -6.04
CA GLU A 101 -16.41 -13.71 -7.00
C GLU A 101 -16.71 -12.30 -6.47
N SER A 102 -17.91 -12.10 -5.90
CA SER A 102 -18.28 -10.83 -5.28
C SER A 102 -17.38 -10.50 -4.08
N ARG A 103 -17.00 -11.51 -3.30
CA ARG A 103 -16.05 -11.34 -2.17
C ARG A 103 -14.69 -10.84 -2.64
N ALA A 104 -14.16 -11.42 -3.72
CA ALA A 104 -12.90 -11.02 -4.30
C ALA A 104 -12.94 -9.57 -4.80
N LEU A 105 -13.98 -9.21 -5.56
CA LEU A 105 -14.15 -7.84 -6.07
C LEU A 105 -14.26 -6.79 -4.96
N VAL A 106 -15.01 -7.08 -3.89
CA VAL A 106 -15.12 -6.16 -2.75
C VAL A 106 -13.78 -6.01 -2.05
N LEU A 107 -13.04 -7.10 -1.84
CA LEU A 107 -11.72 -7.04 -1.21
C LEU A 107 -10.73 -6.22 -2.04
N GLU A 108 -10.70 -6.40 -3.35
CA GLU A 108 -9.86 -5.59 -4.26
C GLU A 108 -10.21 -4.10 -4.15
N ALA A 109 -11.51 -3.76 -4.20
CA ALA A 109 -11.95 -2.38 -4.06
C ALA A 109 -11.55 -1.77 -2.69
N LEU A 110 -11.67 -2.53 -1.60
CA LEU A 110 -11.22 -2.10 -0.27
C LEU A 110 -9.72 -1.84 -0.21
N ILE A 111 -8.92 -2.69 -0.84
CA ILE A 111 -7.45 -2.52 -0.92
C ILE A 111 -7.10 -1.28 -1.72
N GLU A 112 -7.76 -1.02 -2.83
CA GLU A 112 -7.55 0.18 -3.65
C GLU A 112 -7.91 1.45 -2.87
N ILE A 113 -9.06 1.46 -2.20
CA ILE A 113 -9.48 2.58 -1.35
C ILE A 113 -8.48 2.81 -0.21
N ASP A 114 -8.03 1.76 0.47
CA ASP A 114 -7.05 1.89 1.54
C ASP A 114 -5.73 2.50 1.05
N ARG A 115 -5.20 2.03 -0.08
CA ARG A 115 -4.00 2.60 -0.71
C ARG A 115 -4.17 4.07 -1.08
N MET A 116 -5.32 4.41 -1.67
CA MET A 116 -5.66 5.78 -2.03
C MET A 116 -5.68 6.69 -0.81
N LEU A 117 -6.32 6.25 0.27
CA LEU A 117 -6.43 7.01 1.52
C LEU A 117 -5.10 7.10 2.26
N ASP A 118 -4.20 6.13 2.08
CA ASP A 118 -2.89 6.10 2.75
C ASP A 118 -1.93 7.19 2.26
N SER A 119 -2.10 7.64 1.03
CA SER A 119 -1.35 8.78 0.48
C SER A 119 -1.74 10.13 1.10
N LEU A 120 -2.87 10.19 1.82
CA LEU A 120 -3.32 11.37 2.52
C LEU A 120 -2.62 11.53 3.88
N LYS A 121 -2.46 12.79 4.32
CA LYS A 121 -2.03 13.06 5.70
C LYS A 121 -3.03 12.46 6.69
N PRO A 122 -2.58 11.90 7.84
CA PRO A 122 -3.46 11.19 8.79
C PRO A 122 -4.71 11.98 9.19
N GLN A 123 -4.59 13.26 9.50
CA GLN A 123 -5.73 14.10 9.87
C GLN A 123 -6.73 14.30 8.72
N VAL A 124 -6.24 14.38 7.48
CA VAL A 124 -7.08 14.49 6.27
C VAL A 124 -7.84 13.20 6.04
N ARG A 125 -7.17 12.06 6.16
CA ARG A 125 -7.76 10.73 6.08
C ARG A 125 -8.84 10.55 7.15
N THR A 126 -8.54 10.88 8.42
CA THR A 126 -9.49 10.77 9.52
C THR A 126 -10.72 11.64 9.30
N ALA A 127 -10.55 12.91 8.92
CA ALA A 127 -11.65 13.83 8.63
C ALA A 127 -12.56 13.29 7.53
N PHE A 128 -11.97 12.74 6.47
CA PHE A 128 -12.70 12.15 5.35
C PHE A 128 -13.50 10.90 5.78
N LEU A 129 -12.88 9.97 6.51
CA LEU A 129 -13.55 8.76 6.97
C LEU A 129 -14.72 9.09 7.90
N TRP A 130 -14.57 10.03 8.80
CA TRP A 130 -15.66 10.48 9.67
C TRP A 130 -16.80 11.14 8.89
N ALA A 131 -16.50 11.92 7.87
CA ALA A 131 -17.53 12.50 7.02
C ALA A 131 -18.30 11.45 6.21
N GLN A 132 -17.59 10.46 5.64
CA GLN A 132 -18.18 9.50 4.70
C GLN A 132 -18.82 8.29 5.40
N LEU A 133 -18.23 7.78 6.47
CA LEU A 133 -18.67 6.56 7.14
C LEU A 133 -19.54 6.84 8.37
N GLU A 134 -19.18 7.87 9.17
CA GLU A 134 -19.91 8.24 10.38
C GLU A 134 -20.93 9.37 10.13
N GLY A 135 -20.95 9.98 8.95
CA GLY A 135 -21.86 11.07 8.59
C GLY A 135 -21.64 12.35 9.40
N LEU A 136 -20.45 12.54 9.99
CA LEU A 136 -20.17 13.72 10.80
C LEU A 136 -20.11 14.98 9.95
N SER A 137 -20.72 16.06 10.45
CA SER A 137 -20.63 17.38 9.86
C SER A 137 -19.23 18.00 10.09
N CYS A 138 -18.83 18.93 9.24
CA CYS A 138 -17.53 19.64 9.39
C CYS A 138 -17.35 20.30 10.76
N PRO A 139 -18.37 20.91 11.40
CA PRO A 139 -18.24 21.41 12.77
C PRO A 139 -17.92 20.30 13.80
N GLN A 140 -18.55 19.14 13.68
CA GLN A 140 -18.29 17.99 14.56
C GLN A 140 -16.87 17.43 14.35
N ILE A 141 -16.43 17.34 13.10
CA ILE A 141 -15.06 16.94 12.74
C ILE A 141 -14.05 17.94 13.30
N ALA A 142 -14.30 19.24 13.15
CA ALA A 142 -13.45 20.30 13.67
C ALA A 142 -13.28 20.18 15.21
N SER A 143 -14.39 19.98 15.92
CA SER A 143 -14.38 19.79 17.38
C SER A 143 -13.59 18.55 17.78
N ARG A 144 -13.79 17.40 17.12
CA ARG A 144 -13.07 16.15 17.43
C ARG A 144 -11.57 16.19 17.13
N LEU A 145 -11.17 16.89 16.04
CA LEU A 145 -9.76 17.02 15.66
C LEU A 145 -9.05 18.16 16.40
N GLY A 146 -9.78 19.03 17.11
CA GLY A 146 -9.20 20.22 17.73
C GLY A 146 -8.69 21.24 16.72
N VAL A 147 -9.38 21.40 15.59
CA VAL A 147 -9.02 22.32 14.50
C VAL A 147 -10.16 23.32 14.21
N SER A 148 -9.89 24.37 13.45
CA SER A 148 -10.92 25.30 13.02
C SER A 148 -11.87 24.66 11.99
N LEU A 149 -13.12 25.17 11.90
CA LEU A 149 -14.09 24.72 10.92
C LEU A 149 -13.52 24.78 9.49
N ALA A 150 -12.92 25.91 9.11
CA ALA A 150 -12.30 26.09 7.81
C ALA A 150 -11.18 25.05 7.53
N THR A 151 -10.49 24.58 8.56
CA THR A 151 -9.48 23.51 8.43
C THR A 151 -10.13 22.16 8.20
N ALA A 152 -11.20 21.83 8.92
CA ALA A 152 -11.94 20.59 8.72
C ALA A 152 -12.57 20.52 7.32
N GLU A 153 -13.21 21.59 6.86
CA GLU A 153 -13.74 21.69 5.49
C GLU A 153 -12.65 21.50 4.43
N ARG A 154 -11.49 22.11 4.62
CA ARG A 154 -10.34 21.96 3.72
C ARG A 154 -9.78 20.52 3.71
N TYR A 155 -9.80 19.83 4.84
CA TYR A 155 -9.39 18.42 4.93
C TYR A 155 -10.33 17.53 4.13
N VAL A 156 -11.64 17.64 4.34
CA VAL A 156 -12.63 16.86 3.60
C VAL A 156 -12.56 17.14 2.10
N ALA A 157 -12.53 18.43 1.71
CA ALA A 157 -12.42 18.82 0.32
C ALA A 157 -11.13 18.34 -0.36
N ARG A 158 -10.00 18.32 0.38
CA ARG A 158 -8.72 17.81 -0.12
C ARG A 158 -8.78 16.33 -0.39
N ALA A 159 -9.37 15.55 0.53
CA ALA A 159 -9.54 14.12 0.36
C ALA A 159 -10.43 13.80 -0.83
N LEU A 160 -11.57 14.46 -0.96
CA LEU A 160 -12.48 14.31 -2.10
C LEU A 160 -11.77 14.58 -3.43
N ARG A 161 -11.04 15.70 -3.54
CA ARG A 161 -10.28 16.00 -4.77
C ARG A 161 -9.26 14.93 -5.09
N HIS A 162 -8.58 14.40 -4.08
CA HIS A 162 -7.61 13.30 -4.25
C HIS A 162 -8.27 12.03 -4.78
N CYS A 163 -9.42 11.65 -4.22
CA CYS A 163 -10.21 10.51 -4.70
C CYS A 163 -10.65 10.69 -6.16
N TYR A 164 -11.10 11.89 -6.52
CA TYR A 164 -11.51 12.19 -7.88
C TYR A 164 -10.34 12.14 -8.87
N ALA A 165 -9.20 12.72 -8.53
CA ALA A 165 -8.02 12.75 -9.40
C ALA A 165 -7.55 11.31 -9.75
N LEU A 166 -7.48 10.43 -8.76
CA LEU A 166 -7.06 9.04 -8.99
C LEU A 166 -8.05 8.21 -9.83
N ARG A 167 -9.35 8.55 -9.78
CA ARG A 167 -10.37 7.81 -10.54
C ARG A 167 -10.47 8.22 -12.01
N PHE A 168 -10.12 9.46 -12.34
CA PHE A 168 -10.33 10.04 -13.67
C PHE A 168 -9.05 10.38 -14.42
N GLU A 169 -7.87 10.28 -13.78
CA GLU A 169 -6.56 10.53 -14.39
C GLU A 169 -5.75 9.24 -14.64
N SER A 170 -6.38 8.05 -14.47
CA SER A 170 -5.76 6.74 -14.69
C SER A 170 -6.07 6.19 -16.07
#